data_d4524c312b28912a4d351275d13dda5a
#
_entry.id   d4524c312b28912a4d351275d13dda5a
#
_cell.length_a   1.000
_cell.length_b   1.000
_cell.length_c   1.000
_cell.angle_alpha   90.00
_cell.angle_beta   90.00
_cell.angle_gamma   90.00
#
_symmetry.space_group_name_H-M   'P 1'
#
loop_
_entity.id
_entity.type
_entity.pdbx_description
1 polymer ?
#
loop_
_entity_poly.entity_id
_entity_poly.type
_entity_poly.pdbx_seq_one_letter_code
_entity_poly.pdbx_strand_id
1 'polypeptide(L)'
;MTPASAPLAVRRHAGPAIGLAILGFAVAWVVYKAFGAGFGSSGNAPTFVIVLLNGLSLAGLYFIIAAGFTLIFGLMRVVNMAHGSLYLLGGYVAWSLTAHHGVGFWTALLLAALAGGALGLVMQQLLLRWNLGQDLRQALITIAVSIVLADQMLVHFGGIAQTITPPGRLAGSVSLPVYDLQYPAFRLFVLVAAVVIGLALWAMIKKTRFGMVIRAGVDDRAMTSALGVNVQLVFAVAFFTGSALAAVGGVFGGTVLSLAPGEDSKFLLSSLVVVIIGGLGSLGGAALGALLLGLVEQLSSIYLPSAYSNYSILLTFILLIVVLAIRPSGFFGRPG
;
A
#
# COMPACT_ATOMS: atom_id res chain seq x y z
N MET A 1 2.28 -56.44 4.94
CA MET A 1 2.47 -55.69 3.71
C MET A 1 2.03 -54.27 3.98
N THR A 2 2.97 -53.37 4.26
CA THR A 2 2.73 -51.94 4.47
C THR A 2 2.77 -51.25 3.09
N PRO A 3 1.84 -50.35 2.76
CA PRO A 3 1.89 -49.65 1.48
C PRO A 3 3.02 -48.61 1.52
N ALA A 4 3.87 -48.66 0.50
CA ALA A 4 4.99 -47.78 0.28
C ALA A 4 4.54 -46.31 0.22
N SER A 5 5.06 -45.50 1.12
CA SER A 5 4.90 -44.03 1.11
C SER A 5 5.60 -43.48 -0.12
N ALA A 6 4.83 -42.91 -1.04
CA ALA A 6 5.38 -42.16 -2.17
C ALA A 6 6.23 -40.97 -1.68
N PRO A 7 7.37 -40.67 -2.32
CA PRO A 7 8.32 -39.70 -1.78
C PRO A 7 7.76 -38.29 -1.78
N LEU A 8 7.77 -37.66 -0.60
CA LEU A 8 7.40 -36.26 -0.32
C LEU A 8 8.16 -35.22 -1.16
N ALA A 9 9.24 -35.63 -1.83
CA ALA A 9 10.09 -34.78 -2.66
C ALA A 9 9.37 -34.25 -3.92
N VAL A 10 8.45 -35.01 -4.52
CA VAL A 10 7.74 -34.60 -5.75
C VAL A 10 6.72 -33.49 -5.46
N ARG A 11 6.15 -33.43 -4.26
CA ARG A 11 5.19 -32.39 -3.88
C ARG A 11 5.83 -31.01 -3.64
N ARG A 12 7.10 -30.92 -3.30
CA ARG A 12 7.80 -29.65 -3.01
C ARG A 12 8.09 -28.80 -4.24
N HIS A 13 8.16 -29.38 -5.43
CA HIS A 13 8.49 -28.65 -6.67
C HIS A 13 7.28 -28.34 -7.57
N ALA A 14 6.13 -28.97 -7.32
CA ALA A 14 4.94 -28.74 -8.14
C ALA A 14 4.28 -27.36 -7.91
N GLY A 15 4.24 -26.87 -6.69
CA GLY A 15 3.65 -25.58 -6.35
C GLY A 15 4.32 -24.38 -7.05
N PRO A 16 5.66 -24.23 -6.96
CA PRO A 16 6.37 -23.17 -7.67
C PRO A 16 6.24 -23.24 -9.19
N ALA A 17 6.26 -24.45 -9.78
CA ALA A 17 6.13 -24.65 -11.21
C ALA A 17 4.73 -24.24 -11.73
N ILE A 18 3.67 -24.60 -11.00
CA ILE A 18 2.30 -24.19 -11.34
C ILE A 18 2.17 -22.68 -11.23
N GLY A 19 2.70 -22.06 -10.17
CA GLY A 19 2.68 -20.60 -9.98
C GLY A 19 3.38 -19.86 -11.11
N LEU A 20 4.55 -20.33 -11.53
CA LEU A 20 5.30 -19.77 -12.68
C LEU A 20 4.53 -19.94 -13.99
N ALA A 21 3.87 -21.10 -14.20
CA ALA A 21 3.06 -21.33 -15.38
C ALA A 21 1.85 -20.37 -15.43
N ILE A 22 1.16 -20.16 -14.32
CA ILE A 22 0.04 -19.19 -14.23
C ILE A 22 0.53 -17.77 -14.49
N LEU A 23 1.63 -17.37 -13.88
CA LEU A 23 2.22 -16.05 -14.08
C LEU A 23 2.67 -15.86 -15.53
N GLY A 24 3.35 -16.86 -16.11
CA GLY A 24 3.76 -16.86 -17.52
C GLY A 24 2.57 -16.77 -18.46
N PHE A 25 1.51 -17.53 -18.21
CA PHE A 25 0.26 -17.44 -18.98
C PHE A 25 -0.39 -16.06 -18.87
N ALA A 26 -0.49 -15.49 -17.65
CA ALA A 26 -1.06 -14.16 -17.43
C ALA A 26 -0.26 -13.07 -18.17
N VAL A 27 1.07 -13.12 -18.09
CA VAL A 27 1.95 -12.19 -18.81
C VAL A 27 1.80 -12.37 -20.32
N ALA A 28 1.83 -13.61 -20.82
CA ALA A 28 1.64 -13.90 -22.24
C ALA A 28 0.26 -13.43 -22.73
N TRP A 29 -0.80 -13.61 -21.94
CA TRP A 29 -2.14 -13.12 -22.25
C TRP A 29 -2.17 -11.58 -22.33
N VAL A 30 -1.58 -10.87 -21.36
CA VAL A 30 -1.50 -9.40 -21.37
C VAL A 30 -0.71 -8.91 -22.59
N VAL A 31 0.43 -9.53 -22.89
CA VAL A 31 1.25 -9.22 -24.08
C VAL A 31 0.48 -9.50 -25.36
N TYR A 32 -0.19 -10.65 -25.45
CA TYR A 32 -1.03 -10.99 -26.59
C TYR A 32 -2.16 -9.99 -26.82
N LYS A 33 -2.85 -9.58 -25.74
CA LYS A 33 -3.92 -8.57 -25.80
C LYS A 33 -3.41 -7.18 -26.08
N ALA A 34 -2.25 -6.81 -25.54
CA ALA A 34 -1.65 -5.50 -25.75
C ALA A 34 -1.05 -5.34 -27.16
N PHE A 35 -0.45 -6.39 -27.72
CA PHE A 35 0.33 -6.34 -28.96
C PHE A 35 -0.13 -7.33 -30.05
N GLY A 36 -1.02 -8.29 -29.73
CA GLY A 36 -1.47 -9.35 -30.63
C GLY A 36 -2.69 -8.98 -31.48
N ALA A 37 -3.64 -9.92 -31.63
CA ALA A 37 -4.81 -9.83 -32.51
C ALA A 37 -5.75 -8.63 -32.30
N GLY A 38 -5.45 -7.76 -31.31
CA GLY A 38 -6.18 -6.54 -31.00
C GLY A 38 -5.64 -5.26 -31.63
N PHE A 39 -4.66 -5.31 -32.52
CA PHE A 39 -4.11 -4.13 -33.19
C PHE A 39 -5.16 -3.32 -34.00
N GLY A 40 -6.38 -3.83 -34.13
CA GLY A 40 -7.47 -3.21 -34.86
C GLY A 40 -8.47 -2.36 -34.09
N SER A 41 -8.65 -2.52 -32.77
CA SER A 41 -9.70 -1.75 -32.05
C SER A 41 -9.40 -1.33 -30.60
N SER A 42 -8.48 -1.95 -29.89
CA SER A 42 -8.13 -1.56 -28.52
C SER A 42 -6.64 -1.72 -28.18
N GLY A 43 -5.84 -2.25 -29.10
CA GLY A 43 -4.45 -2.60 -28.91
C GLY A 43 -3.48 -1.57 -29.47
N ASN A 44 -3.77 -0.27 -29.37
CA ASN A 44 -2.81 0.75 -29.75
C ASN A 44 -1.71 0.88 -28.72
N ALA A 45 -0.44 0.91 -29.16
CA ALA A 45 0.70 1.21 -28.30
C ALA A 45 0.49 2.46 -27.39
N PRO A 46 -0.18 3.53 -27.83
CA PRO A 46 -0.60 4.64 -27.00
C PRO A 46 -1.44 4.23 -25.77
N THR A 47 -2.46 3.38 -25.98
CA THR A 47 -3.32 2.90 -24.89
C THR A 47 -2.54 2.07 -23.88
N PHE A 48 -1.64 1.20 -24.34
CA PHE A 48 -0.78 0.42 -23.46
C PHE A 48 0.13 1.30 -22.60
N VAL A 49 0.71 2.36 -23.16
CA VAL A 49 1.53 3.32 -22.41
C VAL A 49 0.70 4.02 -21.32
N ILE A 50 -0.52 4.45 -21.64
CA ILE A 50 -1.43 5.07 -20.64
C ILE A 50 -1.76 4.08 -19.52
N VAL A 51 -2.09 2.84 -19.87
CA VAL A 51 -2.42 1.78 -18.89
C VAL A 51 -1.21 1.48 -17.99
N LEU A 52 -0.02 1.39 -18.57
CA LEU A 52 1.23 1.21 -17.80
C LEU A 52 1.49 2.37 -16.84
N LEU A 53 1.37 3.61 -17.30
CA LEU A 53 1.52 4.80 -16.46
C LEU A 53 0.48 4.88 -15.34
N ASN A 54 -0.77 4.49 -15.64
CA ASN A 54 -1.82 4.38 -14.62
C ASN A 54 -1.47 3.32 -13.57
N GLY A 55 -0.96 2.16 -14.00
CA GLY A 55 -0.49 1.10 -13.10
C GLY A 55 0.69 1.55 -12.23
N LEU A 56 1.63 2.30 -12.80
CA LEU A 56 2.76 2.87 -12.05
C LEU A 56 2.28 3.94 -11.04
N SER A 57 1.34 4.80 -11.43
CA SER A 57 0.76 5.80 -10.53
C SER A 57 0.01 5.14 -9.37
N LEU A 58 -0.77 4.10 -9.65
CA LEU A 58 -1.46 3.30 -8.63
C LEU A 58 -0.47 2.56 -7.73
N ALA A 59 0.59 2.01 -8.30
CA ALA A 59 1.70 1.41 -7.55
C ALA A 59 2.36 2.43 -6.60
N GLY A 60 2.58 3.66 -7.06
CA GLY A 60 3.08 4.75 -6.21
C GLY A 60 2.17 5.04 -5.03
N LEU A 61 0.86 5.08 -5.26
CA LEU A 61 -0.13 5.26 -4.20
C LEU A 61 -0.10 4.11 -3.19
N TYR A 62 -0.15 2.86 -3.66
CA TYR A 62 -0.03 1.67 -2.81
C TYR A 62 1.27 1.65 -2.02
N PHE A 63 2.38 2.05 -2.65
CA PHE A 63 3.67 2.11 -1.98
C PHE A 63 3.68 3.11 -0.81
N ILE A 64 3.14 4.32 -0.98
CA ILE A 64 3.09 5.33 0.10
C ILE A 64 2.36 4.78 1.32
N ILE A 65 1.19 4.16 1.10
CA ILE A 65 0.38 3.58 2.17
C ILE A 65 1.09 2.37 2.80
N ALA A 66 1.57 1.45 1.97
CA ALA A 66 2.25 0.24 2.43
C ALA A 66 3.60 0.53 3.11
N ALA A 67 4.30 1.62 2.73
CA ALA A 67 5.52 2.04 3.39
C ALA A 67 5.27 2.46 4.84
N GLY A 68 4.16 3.18 5.10
CA GLY A 68 3.71 3.48 6.46
C GLY A 68 3.40 2.21 7.25
N PHE A 69 2.67 1.27 6.65
CA PHE A 69 2.37 -0.02 7.24
C PHE A 69 3.63 -0.83 7.53
N THR A 70 4.56 -0.88 6.57
CA THR A 70 5.85 -1.57 6.69
C THR A 70 6.70 -1.01 7.82
N LEU A 71 6.68 0.32 8.02
CA LEU A 71 7.40 0.97 9.10
C LEU A 71 6.86 0.55 10.48
N ILE A 72 5.53 0.56 10.65
CA ILE A 72 4.89 0.12 11.90
C ILE A 72 5.14 -1.36 12.15
N PHE A 73 4.84 -2.21 11.15
CA PHE A 73 5.00 -3.65 11.28
C PHE A 73 6.46 -4.07 11.48
N GLY A 74 7.38 -3.46 10.74
CA GLY A 74 8.81 -3.77 10.82
C GLY A 74 9.41 -3.53 12.21
N LEU A 75 8.84 -2.61 12.99
CA LEU A 75 9.27 -2.28 14.34
C LEU A 75 8.59 -3.09 15.44
N MET A 76 7.29 -3.25 15.31
CA MET A 76 6.47 -3.76 16.41
C MET A 76 6.00 -5.19 16.16
N ARG A 77 6.15 -5.71 14.94
CA ARG A 77 5.60 -6.98 14.47
C ARG A 77 4.07 -7.08 14.65
N VAL A 78 3.41 -5.93 14.70
CA VAL A 78 1.97 -5.83 14.89
C VAL A 78 1.30 -5.34 13.61
N VAL A 79 0.23 -6.02 13.24
CA VAL A 79 -0.64 -5.62 12.13
C VAL A 79 -1.60 -4.56 12.64
N ASN A 80 -1.44 -3.30 12.19
CA ASN A 80 -2.39 -2.24 12.48
C ASN A 80 -3.59 -2.30 11.53
N MET A 81 -4.69 -2.91 11.97
CA MET A 81 -5.90 -3.05 11.16
C MET A 81 -6.64 -1.71 10.93
N ALA A 82 -6.34 -0.67 11.73
CA ALA A 82 -6.88 0.68 11.52
C ALA A 82 -6.12 1.49 10.44
N HIS A 83 -5.11 0.90 9.80
CA HIS A 83 -4.26 1.61 8.83
C HIS A 83 -5.05 2.16 7.63
N GLY A 84 -6.02 1.38 7.13
CA GLY A 84 -6.92 1.82 6.06
C GLY A 84 -7.86 2.94 6.50
N SER A 85 -8.36 2.91 7.75
CA SER A 85 -9.19 4.00 8.27
C SER A 85 -8.40 5.29 8.47
N LEU A 86 -7.09 5.20 8.80
CA LEU A 86 -6.20 6.37 8.83
C LEU A 86 -5.98 6.97 7.43
N TYR A 87 -5.90 6.12 6.38
CA TYR A 87 -5.91 6.56 5.00
C TYR A 87 -7.19 7.36 4.69
N LEU A 88 -8.35 6.76 4.93
CA LEU A 88 -9.63 7.39 4.61
C LEU A 88 -9.85 8.67 5.41
N LEU A 89 -9.49 8.69 6.71
CA LEU A 89 -9.53 9.88 7.55
C LEU A 89 -8.68 11.01 6.98
N GLY A 90 -7.44 10.74 6.57
CA GLY A 90 -6.57 11.74 5.97
C GLY A 90 -7.19 12.37 4.72
N GLY A 91 -7.78 11.54 3.86
CA GLY A 91 -8.52 12.00 2.68
C GLY A 91 -9.69 12.91 3.04
N TYR A 92 -10.56 12.49 3.96
CA TYR A 92 -11.72 13.29 4.38
C TYR A 92 -11.34 14.58 5.10
N VAL A 93 -10.30 14.59 5.93
CA VAL A 93 -9.78 15.81 6.55
C VAL A 93 -9.32 16.80 5.48
N ALA A 94 -8.53 16.35 4.50
CA ALA A 94 -8.08 17.22 3.42
C ALA A 94 -9.24 17.70 2.54
N TRP A 95 -10.18 16.83 2.20
CA TRP A 95 -11.38 17.19 1.44
C TRP A 95 -12.20 18.25 2.19
N SER A 96 -12.48 18.05 3.46
CA SER A 96 -13.23 19.01 4.28
C SER A 96 -12.54 20.37 4.34
N LEU A 97 -11.22 20.40 4.54
CA LEU A 97 -10.45 21.64 4.59
C LEU A 97 -10.46 22.38 3.24
N THR A 98 -10.34 21.65 2.13
CA THR A 98 -10.32 22.26 0.80
C THR A 98 -11.71 22.67 0.32
N ALA A 99 -12.73 21.82 0.50
CA ALA A 99 -14.07 22.04 -0.01
C ALA A 99 -14.91 23.01 0.83
N HIS A 100 -14.78 22.98 2.16
CA HIS A 100 -15.64 23.78 3.05
C HIS A 100 -14.93 24.99 3.66
N HIS A 101 -13.60 24.95 3.80
CA HIS A 101 -12.85 26.01 4.48
C HIS A 101 -11.91 26.78 3.52
N GLY A 102 -11.89 26.45 2.24
CA GLY A 102 -11.06 27.13 1.24
C GLY A 102 -9.55 27.04 1.49
N VAL A 103 -9.11 26.05 2.31
CA VAL A 103 -7.69 25.85 2.62
C VAL A 103 -6.98 25.33 1.39
N GLY A 104 -5.82 25.87 1.07
CA GLY A 104 -5.03 25.41 -0.08
C GLY A 104 -4.59 23.95 0.06
N PHE A 105 -4.50 23.24 -1.07
CA PHE A 105 -4.20 21.80 -1.14
C PHE A 105 -2.97 21.38 -0.29
N TRP A 106 -1.87 22.11 -0.38
CA TRP A 106 -0.62 21.76 0.33
C TRP A 106 -0.75 21.90 1.84
N THR A 107 -1.46 22.93 2.29
CA THR A 107 -1.77 23.13 3.72
C THR A 107 -2.72 22.04 4.22
N ALA A 108 -3.75 21.70 3.43
CA ALA A 108 -4.67 20.61 3.75
C ALA A 108 -3.95 19.25 3.80
N LEU A 109 -3.02 18.98 2.88
CA LEU A 109 -2.17 17.78 2.89
C LEU A 109 -1.34 17.69 4.18
N LEU A 110 -0.69 18.79 4.58
CA LEU A 110 0.10 18.84 5.81
C LEU A 110 -0.78 18.60 7.05
N LEU A 111 -1.92 19.29 7.13
CA LEU A 111 -2.84 19.14 8.26
C LEU A 111 -3.44 17.73 8.33
N ALA A 112 -3.78 17.13 7.20
CA ALA A 112 -4.25 15.75 7.13
C ALA A 112 -3.17 14.76 7.59
N ALA A 113 -1.92 14.95 7.16
CA ALA A 113 -0.79 14.14 7.60
C ALA A 113 -0.55 14.26 9.11
N LEU A 114 -0.62 15.48 9.64
CA LEU A 114 -0.50 15.72 11.08
C LEU A 114 -1.67 15.12 11.86
N ALA A 115 -2.90 15.24 11.38
CA ALA A 115 -4.09 14.64 12.02
C ALA A 115 -4.00 13.11 12.04
N GLY A 116 -3.66 12.47 10.92
CA GLY A 116 -3.47 11.03 10.86
C GLY A 116 -2.31 10.56 11.73
N GLY A 117 -1.18 11.29 11.71
CA GLY A 117 -0.03 11.03 12.57
C GLY A 117 -0.36 11.17 14.05
N ALA A 118 -1.06 12.25 14.44
CA ALA A 118 -1.49 12.49 15.82
C ALA A 118 -2.44 11.39 16.31
N LEU A 119 -3.41 10.98 15.48
CA LEU A 119 -4.29 9.87 15.83
C LEU A 119 -3.52 8.56 16.00
N GLY A 120 -2.57 8.26 15.09
CA GLY A 120 -1.69 7.11 15.24
C GLY A 120 -0.88 7.16 16.53
N LEU A 121 -0.34 8.34 16.89
CA LEU A 121 0.37 8.54 18.17
C LEU A 121 -0.56 8.29 19.37
N VAL A 122 -1.78 8.80 19.34
CA VAL A 122 -2.80 8.57 20.38
C VAL A 122 -3.11 7.08 20.50
N MET A 123 -3.34 6.39 19.39
CA MET A 123 -3.55 4.93 19.37
C MET A 123 -2.38 4.18 20.03
N GLN A 124 -1.14 4.55 19.66
CA GLN A 124 0.06 3.91 20.21
C GLN A 124 0.17 4.16 21.71
N GLN A 125 -0.01 5.42 22.17
CA GLN A 125 0.23 5.80 23.57
C GLN A 125 -0.88 5.37 24.53
N LEU A 126 -2.14 5.39 24.08
CA LEU A 126 -3.28 5.09 24.95
C LEU A 126 -3.71 3.63 24.87
N LEU A 127 -3.62 2.99 23.69
CA LEU A 127 -4.23 1.68 23.47
C LEU A 127 -3.18 0.56 23.33
N LEU A 128 -2.12 0.78 22.53
CA LEU A 128 -1.24 -0.32 22.12
C LEU A 128 -0.06 -0.54 23.06
N ARG A 129 0.49 0.51 23.68
CA ARG A 129 1.68 0.41 24.53
C ARG A 129 1.53 -0.56 25.71
N TRP A 130 0.30 -0.68 26.23
CA TRP A 130 -0.01 -1.57 27.36
C TRP A 130 -0.19 -3.04 26.96
N ASN A 131 -0.31 -3.29 25.67
CA ASN A 131 -0.57 -4.62 25.10
C ASN A 131 0.62 -5.13 24.27
N LEU A 132 1.83 -4.64 24.52
CA LEU A 132 3.04 -5.06 23.81
C LEU A 132 3.31 -6.55 24.00
N GLY A 133 3.55 -7.28 22.90
CA GLY A 133 3.74 -8.72 22.91
C GLY A 133 2.47 -9.54 22.93
N GLN A 134 1.29 -8.91 22.83
CA GLN A 134 -0.01 -9.57 22.75
C GLN A 134 -0.65 -9.30 21.37
N ASP A 135 -0.14 -9.94 20.33
CA ASP A 135 -0.45 -9.63 18.93
C ASP A 135 -1.95 -9.71 18.63
N LEU A 136 -2.64 -10.75 19.14
CA LEU A 136 -4.08 -10.89 18.96
C LEU A 136 -4.87 -9.74 19.60
N ARG A 137 -4.50 -9.32 20.83
CA ARG A 137 -5.17 -8.22 21.52
C ARG A 137 -4.95 -6.91 20.79
N GLN A 138 -3.74 -6.64 20.29
CA GLN A 138 -3.45 -5.45 19.51
C GLN A 138 -4.23 -5.44 18.18
N ALA A 139 -4.33 -6.58 17.50
CA ALA A 139 -5.14 -6.70 16.29
C ALA A 139 -6.63 -6.40 16.59
N LEU A 140 -7.20 -6.98 17.66
CA LEU A 140 -8.59 -6.72 18.05
C LEU A 140 -8.84 -5.25 18.41
N ILE A 141 -7.93 -4.61 19.15
CA ILE A 141 -8.02 -3.17 19.48
C ILE A 141 -8.01 -2.33 18.19
N THR A 142 -7.10 -2.61 17.26
CA THR A 142 -7.00 -1.84 16.01
C THR A 142 -8.19 -2.08 15.08
N ILE A 143 -8.79 -3.28 15.07
CA ILE A 143 -10.06 -3.55 14.38
C ILE A 143 -11.19 -2.72 15.00
N ALA A 144 -11.31 -2.70 16.34
CA ALA A 144 -12.34 -1.90 17.00
C ALA A 144 -12.20 -0.41 16.67
N VAL A 145 -10.97 0.13 16.69
CA VAL A 145 -10.70 1.51 16.27
C VAL A 145 -11.06 1.73 14.81
N SER A 146 -10.76 0.79 13.92
CA SER A 146 -11.12 0.87 12.50
C SER A 146 -12.63 0.99 12.30
N ILE A 147 -13.40 0.15 12.99
CA ILE A 147 -14.87 0.18 12.91
C ILE A 147 -15.43 1.51 13.40
N VAL A 148 -14.95 2.00 14.56
CA VAL A 148 -15.38 3.30 15.10
C VAL A 148 -15.03 4.44 14.15
N LEU A 149 -13.83 4.45 13.58
CA LEU A 149 -13.43 5.49 12.64
C LEU A 149 -14.25 5.45 11.35
N ALA A 150 -14.50 4.26 10.79
CA ALA A 150 -15.30 4.09 9.58
C ALA A 150 -16.75 4.59 9.80
N ASP A 151 -17.35 4.22 10.92
CA ASP A 151 -18.69 4.66 11.29
C ASP A 151 -18.76 6.19 11.47
N GLN A 152 -17.82 6.77 12.23
CA GLN A 152 -17.75 8.21 12.43
C GLN A 152 -17.53 8.98 11.11
N MET A 153 -16.70 8.47 10.22
CA MET A 153 -16.52 9.07 8.90
C MET A 153 -17.81 9.00 8.07
N LEU A 154 -18.53 7.89 8.11
CA LEU A 154 -19.81 7.75 7.43
C LEU A 154 -20.86 8.73 7.96
N VAL A 155 -20.95 8.88 9.28
CA VAL A 155 -21.88 9.82 9.93
C VAL A 155 -21.56 11.27 9.57
N HIS A 156 -20.27 11.67 9.55
CA HIS A 156 -19.88 13.07 9.35
C HIS A 156 -19.81 13.48 7.88
N PHE A 157 -19.34 12.58 7.01
CA PHE A 157 -19.08 12.90 5.59
C PHE A 157 -20.11 12.27 4.64
N GLY A 158 -20.99 11.42 5.16
CA GLY A 158 -22.05 10.76 4.39
C GLY A 158 -21.53 9.60 3.53
N GLY A 159 -22.46 8.98 2.78
CA GLY A 159 -22.18 7.80 1.93
C GLY A 159 -21.83 8.13 0.48
N ILE A 160 -21.78 9.42 0.10
CA ILE A 160 -21.50 9.83 -1.28
C ILE A 160 -20.00 9.95 -1.49
N ALA A 161 -19.51 9.37 -2.59
CA ALA A 161 -18.10 9.48 -2.94
C ALA A 161 -17.67 10.94 -3.15
N GLN A 162 -16.57 11.34 -2.51
CA GLN A 162 -16.00 12.68 -2.57
C GLN A 162 -14.67 12.65 -3.34
N THR A 163 -14.33 13.76 -3.99
CA THR A 163 -13.05 13.93 -4.69
C THR A 163 -12.35 15.20 -4.24
N ILE A 164 -11.04 15.14 -4.13
CA ILE A 164 -10.20 16.29 -3.79
C ILE A 164 -9.72 16.92 -5.09
N THR A 165 -9.92 18.23 -5.25
CA THR A 165 -9.44 18.97 -6.42
C THR A 165 -7.91 19.10 -6.35
N PRO A 166 -7.16 18.68 -7.38
CA PRO A 166 -5.71 18.86 -7.41
C PRO A 166 -5.33 20.35 -7.44
N PRO A 167 -4.13 20.72 -6.94
CA PRO A 167 -3.70 22.12 -6.96
C PRO A 167 -3.51 22.60 -8.41
N GLY A 168 -3.82 23.88 -8.67
CA GLY A 168 -3.95 24.45 -10.01
C GLY A 168 -2.81 24.14 -10.99
N ARG A 169 -1.56 24.06 -10.50
CA ARG A 169 -0.41 23.67 -11.35
C ARG A 169 -0.40 22.19 -11.77
N LEU A 170 -1.12 21.33 -11.04
CA LEU A 170 -1.20 19.89 -11.29
C LEU A 170 -2.61 19.45 -11.74
N ALA A 171 -3.55 20.39 -11.92
CA ALA A 171 -4.91 20.10 -12.36
C ALA A 171 -4.99 19.80 -13.87
N GLY A 172 -3.96 20.16 -14.63
CA GLY A 172 -3.90 19.94 -16.08
C GLY A 172 -3.34 18.58 -16.47
N SER A 173 -3.18 18.39 -17.78
CA SER A 173 -2.46 17.28 -18.39
C SER A 173 -1.11 17.75 -18.92
N VAL A 174 -0.15 16.81 -18.94
CA VAL A 174 1.17 16.99 -19.55
C VAL A 174 1.19 16.19 -20.85
N SER A 175 1.64 16.83 -21.94
CA SER A 175 1.91 16.11 -23.19
C SER A 175 3.20 15.30 -23.05
N LEU A 176 3.08 14.00 -23.26
CA LEU A 176 4.22 13.10 -23.26
C LEU A 176 4.82 13.06 -24.68
N PRO A 177 6.15 13.09 -24.82
CA PRO A 177 6.79 13.06 -26.14
C PRO A 177 6.57 11.74 -26.89
N VAL A 178 6.07 10.72 -26.18
CA VAL A 178 5.73 9.41 -26.74
C VAL A 178 4.28 9.46 -27.24
N TYR A 179 4.07 9.43 -28.53
CA TYR A 179 2.77 9.46 -29.19
C TYR A 179 1.91 10.73 -28.92
N ASP A 180 2.50 11.83 -28.45
CA ASP A 180 1.79 13.07 -28.09
C ASP A 180 0.59 12.85 -27.14
N LEU A 181 0.78 11.93 -26.19
CA LEU A 181 -0.27 11.52 -25.26
C LEU A 181 -0.45 12.57 -24.15
N GLN A 182 -1.72 12.91 -23.88
CA GLN A 182 -2.08 13.76 -22.75
C GLN A 182 -2.26 12.90 -21.50
N TYR A 183 -1.46 13.17 -20.44
CA TYR A 183 -1.53 12.42 -19.19
C TYR A 183 -1.73 13.34 -17.99
N PRO A 184 -2.62 13.00 -17.01
CA PRO A 184 -2.90 13.86 -15.86
C PRO A 184 -1.62 14.15 -15.04
N ALA A 185 -1.29 15.43 -14.88
CA ALA A 185 -0.07 15.85 -14.19
C ALA A 185 -0.02 15.38 -12.73
N PHE A 186 -1.17 15.33 -12.06
CA PHE A 186 -1.23 14.89 -10.67
C PHE A 186 -0.85 13.41 -10.49
N ARG A 187 -1.17 12.54 -11.45
CA ARG A 187 -0.77 11.12 -11.40
C ARG A 187 0.75 10.94 -11.51
N LEU A 188 1.41 11.76 -12.36
CA LEU A 188 2.87 11.79 -12.42
C LEU A 188 3.47 12.32 -11.11
N PHE A 189 2.85 13.35 -10.53
CA PHE A 189 3.26 13.86 -9.23
C PHE A 189 3.20 12.79 -8.14
N VAL A 190 2.13 11.98 -8.06
CA VAL A 190 2.02 10.88 -7.11
C VAL A 190 3.16 9.87 -7.27
N LEU A 191 3.52 9.54 -8.51
CA LEU A 191 4.65 8.64 -8.77
C LEU A 191 5.98 9.22 -8.27
N VAL A 192 6.25 10.50 -8.58
CA VAL A 192 7.46 11.20 -8.12
C VAL A 192 7.46 11.30 -6.58
N ALA A 193 6.32 11.66 -5.98
CA ALA A 193 6.17 11.73 -4.53
C ALA A 193 6.43 10.38 -3.85
N ALA A 194 5.95 9.28 -4.44
CA ALA A 194 6.22 7.93 -3.95
C ALA A 194 7.73 7.61 -3.95
N VAL A 195 8.43 7.94 -5.01
CA VAL A 195 9.89 7.76 -5.10
C VAL A 195 10.61 8.62 -4.05
N VAL A 196 10.25 9.89 -3.92
CA VAL A 196 10.86 10.82 -2.95
C VAL A 196 10.62 10.34 -1.52
N ILE A 197 9.38 9.96 -1.19
CA ILE A 197 9.04 9.40 0.13
C ILE A 197 9.82 8.10 0.39
N GLY A 198 9.90 7.22 -0.61
CA GLY A 198 10.65 5.97 -0.49
C GLY A 198 12.14 6.20 -0.23
N LEU A 199 12.76 7.13 -0.95
CA LEU A 199 14.15 7.51 -0.75
C LEU A 199 14.37 8.18 0.63
N ALA A 200 13.45 9.04 1.06
CA ALA A 200 13.50 9.68 2.37
C ALA A 200 13.41 8.66 3.51
N LEU A 201 12.46 7.71 3.42
CA LEU A 201 12.32 6.62 4.38
C LEU A 201 13.54 5.69 4.38
N TRP A 202 14.03 5.34 3.20
CA TRP A 202 15.26 4.54 3.07
C TRP A 202 16.45 5.24 3.73
N ALA A 203 16.64 6.54 3.46
CA ALA A 203 17.69 7.33 4.08
C ALA A 203 17.49 7.44 5.60
N MET A 204 16.26 7.67 6.07
CA MET A 204 15.91 7.69 7.49
C MET A 204 16.29 6.37 8.18
N ILE A 205 15.91 5.23 7.60
CA ILE A 205 16.18 3.91 8.18
C ILE A 205 17.65 3.53 8.09
N LYS A 206 18.34 3.83 6.96
CA LYS A 206 19.72 3.35 6.73
C LYS A 206 20.81 4.29 7.21
N LYS A 207 20.57 5.63 7.15
CA LYS A 207 21.61 6.64 7.35
C LYS A 207 21.46 7.46 8.64
N THR A 208 20.35 7.32 9.40
CA THR A 208 20.14 8.10 10.63
C THR A 208 20.33 7.30 11.91
N ARG A 209 20.61 8.00 13.02
CA ARG A 209 20.66 7.40 14.36
C ARG A 209 19.31 6.78 14.74
N PHE A 210 18.22 7.40 14.33
CA PHE A 210 16.87 6.88 14.55
C PHE A 210 16.70 5.50 13.88
N GLY A 211 17.10 5.35 12.62
CA GLY A 211 17.05 4.06 11.92
C GLY A 211 17.98 2.99 12.54
N MET A 212 19.10 3.42 13.15
CA MET A 212 19.98 2.49 13.89
C MET A 212 19.28 1.93 15.14
N VAL A 213 18.64 2.81 15.90
CA VAL A 213 17.86 2.44 17.10
C VAL A 213 16.66 1.55 16.73
N ILE A 214 15.98 1.87 15.62
CA ILE A 214 14.92 1.01 15.08
C ILE A 214 15.41 -0.41 14.88
N ARG A 215 16.51 -0.61 14.16
CA ARG A 215 17.04 -1.94 13.87
C ARG A 215 17.45 -2.69 15.12
N ALA A 216 18.15 -1.99 16.04
CA ALA A 216 18.54 -2.59 17.33
C ALA A 216 17.32 -3.02 18.17
N GLY A 217 16.26 -2.20 18.20
CA GLY A 217 15.04 -2.50 18.94
C GLY A 217 14.19 -3.63 18.32
N VAL A 218 14.34 -3.89 17.01
CA VAL A 218 13.73 -5.03 16.32
C VAL A 218 14.46 -6.33 16.65
N ASP A 219 15.81 -6.28 16.71
CA ASP A 219 16.65 -7.46 16.96
C ASP A 219 16.56 -7.88 18.44
N ASP A 220 16.75 -6.94 19.39
CA ASP A 220 16.59 -7.17 20.82
C ASP A 220 16.10 -5.93 21.56
N ARG A 221 14.81 -5.97 21.91
CA ARG A 221 14.12 -4.88 22.62
C ARG A 221 14.63 -4.70 24.06
N ALA A 222 14.89 -5.81 24.75
CA ALA A 222 15.32 -5.80 26.14
C ALA A 222 16.73 -5.21 26.25
N MET A 223 17.65 -5.67 25.42
CA MET A 223 19.01 -5.17 25.36
C MET A 223 19.05 -3.67 24.96
N THR A 224 18.29 -3.29 23.96
CA THR A 224 18.20 -1.87 23.52
C THR A 224 17.71 -0.96 24.64
N SER A 225 16.72 -1.41 25.41
CA SER A 225 16.23 -0.68 26.59
C SER A 225 17.29 -0.62 27.71
N ALA A 226 18.04 -1.70 27.95
CA ALA A 226 19.11 -1.75 28.95
C ALA A 226 20.26 -0.78 28.62
N LEU A 227 20.49 -0.48 27.34
CA LEU A 227 21.42 0.53 26.86
C LEU A 227 20.90 1.98 26.99
N GLY A 228 19.76 2.20 27.67
CA GLY A 228 19.19 3.52 27.94
C GLY A 228 18.36 4.12 26.81
N VAL A 229 18.08 3.35 25.76
CA VAL A 229 17.23 3.84 24.65
C VAL A 229 15.76 3.75 25.01
N ASN A 230 15.03 4.86 24.86
CA ASN A 230 13.58 4.88 25.05
C ASN A 230 12.87 4.25 23.85
N VAL A 231 12.68 2.92 23.89
CA VAL A 231 12.02 2.15 22.84
C VAL A 231 10.57 2.58 22.62
N GLN A 232 9.89 3.06 23.65
CA GLN A 232 8.51 3.54 23.52
C GLN A 232 8.43 4.81 22.66
N LEU A 233 9.40 5.72 22.80
CA LEU A 233 9.48 6.92 21.95
C LEU A 233 9.70 6.52 20.48
N VAL A 234 10.55 5.52 20.24
CA VAL A 234 10.81 5.00 18.88
C VAL A 234 9.52 4.46 18.25
N PHE A 235 8.74 3.70 19.01
CA PHE A 235 7.45 3.18 18.55
C PHE A 235 6.43 4.30 18.29
N ALA A 236 6.38 5.29 19.17
CA ALA A 236 5.51 6.46 19.02
C ALA A 236 5.81 7.22 17.72
N VAL A 237 7.09 7.49 17.46
CA VAL A 237 7.53 8.17 16.22
C VAL A 237 7.24 7.32 14.99
N ALA A 238 7.43 6.02 15.06
CA ALA A 238 7.13 5.13 13.94
C ALA A 238 5.63 5.07 13.65
N PHE A 239 4.80 4.99 14.69
CA PHE A 239 3.34 5.03 14.54
C PHE A 239 2.87 6.37 13.98
N PHE A 240 3.38 7.48 14.50
CA PHE A 240 3.11 8.81 13.96
C PHE A 240 3.45 8.88 12.47
N THR A 241 4.67 8.51 12.12
CA THR A 241 5.15 8.60 10.73
C THR A 241 4.37 7.66 9.81
N GLY A 242 4.14 6.41 10.23
CA GLY A 242 3.40 5.43 9.44
C GLY A 242 1.94 5.83 9.22
N SER A 243 1.28 6.35 10.25
CA SER A 243 -0.10 6.86 10.18
C SER A 243 -0.21 8.14 9.36
N ALA A 244 0.78 9.04 9.46
CA ALA A 244 0.87 10.22 8.62
C ALA A 244 1.02 9.85 7.13
N LEU A 245 1.82 8.83 6.81
CA LEU A 245 1.94 8.33 5.43
C LEU A 245 0.64 7.70 4.92
N ALA A 246 -0.10 6.98 5.76
CA ALA A 246 -1.43 6.50 5.41
C ALA A 246 -2.36 7.68 5.07
N ALA A 247 -2.39 8.71 5.89
CA ALA A 247 -3.19 9.91 5.67
C ALA A 247 -2.77 10.66 4.38
N VAL A 248 -1.47 10.81 4.11
CA VAL A 248 -0.96 11.35 2.82
C VAL A 248 -1.44 10.51 1.64
N GLY A 249 -1.38 9.18 1.77
CA GLY A 249 -1.95 8.25 0.79
C GLY A 249 -3.43 8.51 0.57
N GLY A 250 -4.20 8.79 1.64
CA GLY A 250 -5.62 9.14 1.58
C GLY A 250 -5.90 10.43 0.80
N VAL A 251 -5.09 11.47 0.99
CA VAL A 251 -5.20 12.71 0.22
C VAL A 251 -4.92 12.47 -1.26
N PHE A 252 -3.86 11.73 -1.57
CA PHE A 252 -3.51 11.42 -2.97
C PHE A 252 -4.55 10.48 -3.60
N GLY A 253 -5.03 9.48 -2.86
CA GLY A 253 -6.09 8.58 -3.30
C GLY A 253 -7.40 9.31 -3.58
N GLY A 254 -7.80 10.22 -2.68
CA GLY A 254 -8.99 11.07 -2.86
C GLY A 254 -8.88 12.05 -4.04
N THR A 255 -7.65 12.37 -4.49
CA THR A 255 -7.41 13.21 -5.67
C THR A 255 -7.37 12.40 -6.97
N VAL A 256 -6.81 11.18 -6.94
CA VAL A 256 -6.62 10.33 -8.14
C VAL A 256 -7.83 9.44 -8.42
N LEU A 257 -8.49 9.00 -7.38
CA LEU A 257 -9.63 8.07 -7.42
C LEU A 257 -10.88 8.75 -6.86
N SER A 258 -11.23 8.43 -5.62
CA SER A 258 -12.29 9.06 -4.84
C SER A 258 -12.18 8.61 -3.38
N LEU A 259 -12.92 9.27 -2.48
CA LEU A 259 -13.09 8.89 -1.09
C LEU A 259 -14.52 8.38 -0.93
N ALA A 260 -14.69 7.12 -0.62
CA ALA A 260 -15.99 6.50 -0.39
C ALA A 260 -15.95 5.57 0.83
N PRO A 261 -17.05 5.36 1.53
CA PRO A 261 -17.14 4.34 2.56
C PRO A 261 -16.74 2.96 2.01
N GLY A 262 -15.92 2.23 2.76
CA GLY A 262 -15.39 0.93 2.35
C GLY A 262 -14.02 0.97 1.64
N GLU A 263 -13.57 2.12 1.15
CA GLU A 263 -12.21 2.26 0.59
C GLU A 263 -11.13 2.03 1.64
N ASP A 264 -11.40 2.31 2.92
CA ASP A 264 -10.53 1.99 4.05
C ASP A 264 -10.18 0.49 4.09
N SER A 265 -11.17 -0.39 3.97
CA SER A 265 -10.98 -1.83 3.95
C SER A 265 -10.21 -2.30 2.72
N LYS A 266 -10.49 -1.73 1.55
CA LYS A 266 -9.79 -2.02 0.29
C LYS A 266 -8.31 -1.65 0.38
N PHE A 267 -7.99 -0.44 0.84
CA PHE A 267 -6.61 0.01 0.96
C PHE A 267 -5.84 -0.67 2.09
N LEU A 268 -6.52 -1.09 3.17
CA LEU A 268 -5.94 -1.95 4.18
C LEU A 268 -5.50 -3.29 3.58
N LEU A 269 -6.41 -3.98 2.87
CA LEU A 269 -6.13 -5.26 2.24
C LEU A 269 -5.02 -5.14 1.19
N SER A 270 -5.07 -4.12 0.33
CA SER A 270 -4.02 -3.86 -0.66
C SER A 270 -2.66 -3.63 0.01
N SER A 271 -2.61 -2.87 1.11
CA SER A 271 -1.37 -2.64 1.86
C SER A 271 -0.82 -3.93 2.48
N LEU A 272 -1.70 -4.78 3.03
CA LEU A 272 -1.32 -6.09 3.55
C LEU A 272 -0.73 -6.98 2.45
N VAL A 273 -1.41 -7.06 1.30
CA VAL A 273 -0.94 -7.84 0.14
C VAL A 273 0.43 -7.34 -0.32
N VAL A 274 0.61 -6.02 -0.47
CA VAL A 274 1.88 -5.40 -0.85
C VAL A 274 3.00 -5.78 0.12
N VAL A 275 2.75 -5.68 1.42
CA VAL A 275 3.78 -5.94 2.44
C VAL A 275 4.09 -7.43 2.56
N ILE A 276 3.10 -8.30 2.40
CA ILE A 276 3.31 -9.76 2.42
C ILE A 276 4.09 -10.19 1.17
N ILE A 277 3.71 -9.73 -0.01
CA ILE A 277 4.43 -10.00 -1.28
C ILE A 277 5.87 -9.49 -1.19
N GLY A 278 6.03 -8.27 -0.68
CA GLY A 278 7.34 -7.64 -0.54
C GLY A 278 8.26 -8.32 0.49
N GLY A 279 7.66 -8.95 1.50
CA GLY A 279 8.32 -9.47 2.69
C GLY A 279 8.20 -8.50 3.87
N LEU A 280 7.61 -9.00 4.94
CA LEU A 280 7.24 -8.24 6.14
C LEU A 280 8.43 -7.43 6.70
N GLY A 281 8.24 -6.11 6.85
CA GLY A 281 9.27 -5.19 7.38
C GLY A 281 10.33 -4.74 6.37
N SER A 282 10.21 -5.08 5.08
CA SER A 282 11.14 -4.67 4.02
C SER A 282 10.56 -3.51 3.19
N LEU A 283 11.17 -2.32 3.28
CA LEU A 283 10.75 -1.15 2.48
C LEU A 283 10.96 -1.39 0.97
N GLY A 284 12.11 -1.99 0.59
CA GLY A 284 12.38 -2.34 -0.81
C GLY A 284 11.42 -3.42 -1.32
N GLY A 285 11.04 -4.36 -0.43
CA GLY A 285 10.02 -5.35 -0.70
C GLY A 285 8.65 -4.70 -0.93
N ALA A 286 8.26 -3.77 -0.06
CA ALA A 286 7.00 -3.03 -0.23
C ALA A 286 6.95 -2.26 -1.56
N ALA A 287 8.07 -1.68 -2.03
CA ALA A 287 8.14 -1.03 -3.33
C ALA A 287 7.90 -2.02 -4.49
N LEU A 288 8.52 -3.19 -4.44
CA LEU A 288 8.31 -4.24 -5.45
C LEU A 288 6.87 -4.79 -5.39
N GLY A 289 6.36 -5.07 -4.18
CA GLY A 289 4.98 -5.54 -3.98
C GLY A 289 3.95 -4.54 -4.52
N ALA A 290 4.14 -3.26 -4.23
CA ALA A 290 3.27 -2.18 -4.73
C ALA A 290 3.33 -2.07 -6.27
N LEU A 291 4.53 -2.19 -6.85
CA LEU A 291 4.70 -2.19 -8.30
C LEU A 291 3.94 -3.34 -8.95
N LEU A 292 4.11 -4.55 -8.44
CA LEU A 292 3.41 -5.73 -8.96
C LEU A 292 1.89 -5.59 -8.82
N LEU A 293 1.41 -5.17 -7.64
CA LEU A 293 -0.01 -5.03 -7.38
C LEU A 293 -0.64 -3.97 -8.28
N GLY A 294 -0.07 -2.76 -8.35
CA GLY A 294 -0.60 -1.66 -9.16
C GLY A 294 -0.63 -1.99 -10.65
N LEU A 295 0.40 -2.67 -11.15
CA LEU A 295 0.44 -3.11 -12.55
C LEU A 295 -0.60 -4.21 -12.82
N VAL A 296 -0.68 -5.24 -11.97
CA VAL A 296 -1.65 -6.34 -12.15
C VAL A 296 -3.07 -5.81 -12.10
N GLU A 297 -3.41 -4.96 -11.13
CA GLU A 297 -4.75 -4.39 -11.01
C GLU A 297 -5.12 -3.54 -12.22
N GLN A 298 -4.22 -2.66 -12.67
CA GLN A 298 -4.50 -1.78 -13.80
C GLN A 298 -4.54 -2.53 -15.15
N LEU A 299 -3.62 -3.44 -15.37
CA LEU A 299 -3.62 -4.24 -16.60
C LEU A 299 -4.84 -5.16 -16.66
N SER A 300 -5.21 -5.76 -15.53
CA SER A 300 -6.38 -6.64 -15.48
C SER A 300 -7.69 -5.88 -15.70
N SER A 301 -7.82 -4.69 -15.15
CA SER A 301 -9.06 -3.89 -15.31
C SER A 301 -9.35 -3.51 -16.76
N ILE A 302 -8.31 -3.36 -17.60
CA ILE A 302 -8.44 -2.93 -19.00
C ILE A 302 -8.44 -4.11 -19.97
N TYR A 303 -7.56 -5.11 -19.72
CA TYR A 303 -7.35 -6.20 -20.69
C TYR A 303 -8.17 -7.45 -20.42
N LEU A 304 -8.80 -7.58 -19.25
CA LEU A 304 -9.78 -8.63 -19.03
C LEU A 304 -11.06 -8.35 -19.87
N PRO A 305 -11.70 -9.40 -20.42
CA PRO A 305 -13.01 -9.25 -21.02
C PRO A 305 -13.99 -8.59 -20.07
N SER A 306 -14.91 -7.76 -20.56
CA SER A 306 -15.89 -7.00 -19.75
C SER A 306 -16.71 -7.89 -18.78
N ALA A 307 -16.99 -9.13 -19.18
CA ALA A 307 -17.64 -10.11 -18.31
C ALA A 307 -16.83 -10.49 -17.06
N TYR A 308 -15.51 -10.28 -17.07
CA TYR A 308 -14.58 -10.67 -16.00
C TYR A 308 -13.88 -9.48 -15.35
N SER A 309 -14.15 -8.24 -15.77
CA SER A 309 -13.51 -7.03 -15.20
C SER A 309 -13.74 -6.87 -13.70
N ASN A 310 -14.92 -7.31 -13.20
CA ASN A 310 -15.23 -7.33 -11.77
C ASN A 310 -14.38 -8.30 -10.94
N TYR A 311 -13.70 -9.23 -11.60
CA TYR A 311 -12.80 -10.20 -10.93
C TYR A 311 -11.35 -9.71 -10.84
N SER A 312 -11.05 -8.46 -11.17
CA SER A 312 -9.70 -7.88 -11.03
C SER A 312 -9.15 -8.03 -9.60
N ILE A 313 -10.03 -7.93 -8.60
CA ILE A 313 -9.66 -8.13 -7.20
C ILE A 313 -9.19 -9.56 -6.90
N LEU A 314 -9.74 -10.57 -7.60
CA LEU A 314 -9.29 -11.96 -7.47
C LEU A 314 -7.86 -12.14 -7.98
N LEU A 315 -7.46 -11.40 -9.01
CA LEU A 315 -6.09 -11.45 -9.52
C LEU A 315 -5.07 -10.93 -8.51
N THR A 316 -5.45 -9.99 -7.66
CA THR A 316 -4.66 -9.56 -6.51
C THR A 316 -4.36 -10.71 -5.55
N PHE A 317 -5.39 -11.51 -5.21
CA PHE A 317 -5.21 -12.67 -4.34
C PHE A 317 -4.48 -13.82 -5.04
N ILE A 318 -4.72 -14.02 -6.33
CA ILE A 318 -3.96 -14.99 -7.15
C ILE A 318 -2.48 -14.61 -7.17
N LEU A 319 -2.16 -13.33 -7.39
CA LEU A 319 -0.80 -12.83 -7.31
C LEU A 319 -0.16 -13.13 -5.94
N LEU A 320 -0.89 -12.87 -4.85
CA LEU A 320 -0.43 -13.17 -3.49
C LEU A 320 -0.13 -14.67 -3.33
N ILE A 321 -1.07 -15.53 -3.72
CA ILE A 321 -0.90 -17.00 -3.63
C ILE A 321 0.30 -17.46 -4.46
N VAL A 322 0.45 -16.97 -5.69
CA VAL A 322 1.57 -17.31 -6.58
C VAL A 322 2.89 -16.92 -5.95
N VAL A 323 3.00 -15.68 -5.45
CA VAL A 323 4.23 -15.21 -4.82
C VAL A 323 4.58 -16.03 -3.58
N LEU A 324 3.61 -16.28 -2.69
CA LEU A 324 3.83 -17.09 -1.48
C LEU A 324 4.14 -18.56 -1.79
N ALA A 325 3.59 -19.13 -2.87
CA ALA A 325 3.92 -20.47 -3.31
C ALA A 325 5.38 -20.59 -3.79
N ILE A 326 5.92 -19.53 -4.41
CA ILE A 326 7.30 -19.46 -4.91
C ILE A 326 8.27 -19.04 -3.80
N ARG A 327 7.88 -18.03 -3.00
CA ARG A 327 8.66 -17.44 -1.90
C ARG A 327 7.78 -17.22 -0.66
N PRO A 328 7.72 -18.17 0.26
CA PRO A 328 6.86 -18.09 1.45
C PRO A 328 7.16 -16.89 2.38
N SER A 329 8.38 -16.38 2.37
CA SER A 329 8.79 -15.19 3.14
C SER A 329 8.57 -13.86 2.39
N GLY A 330 7.99 -13.88 1.18
CA GLY A 330 7.98 -12.74 0.27
C GLY A 330 9.34 -12.52 -0.43
N PHE A 331 9.41 -11.49 -1.29
CA PHE A 331 10.62 -11.28 -2.12
C PHE A 331 11.87 -10.90 -1.29
N PHE A 332 11.71 -10.08 -0.25
CA PHE A 332 12.80 -9.55 0.58
C PHE A 332 12.62 -9.88 2.07
N GLY A 333 11.74 -10.83 2.41
CA GLY A 333 11.58 -11.32 3.77
C GLY A 333 12.81 -12.11 4.22
N ARG A 334 13.16 -12.00 5.49
CA ARG A 334 14.20 -12.85 6.11
C ARG A 334 13.60 -14.25 6.32
N PRO A 335 14.28 -15.33 5.92
CA PRO A 335 13.87 -16.67 6.36
C PRO A 335 13.95 -16.70 7.87
N GLY A 336 12.85 -17.10 8.54
CA GLY A 336 12.76 -17.25 9.99
C GLY A 336 13.56 -18.44 10.49
#